data_0a79af482aef05d6841be8657293c84e
#
_entry.id   0a79af482aef05d6841be8657293c84e
#
_cell.length_a   1.000
_cell.length_b   1.000
_cell.length_c   1.000
_cell.angle_alpha   90.00
_cell.angle_beta   90.00
_cell.angle_gamma   90.00
#
_symmetry.space_group_name_H-M   'P 1'
#
loop_
_entity.id
_entity.type
_entity.pdbx_description
1 polymer ?
#
loop_
_entity_poly.entity_id
_entity_poly.type
_entity_poly.pdbx_seq_one_letter_code
_entity_poly.pdbx_strand_id
1 'polypeptide(L)'
;MKIVVTGATGLLGKALVEQLTINGDSITVLTRNALKAKQVLPSNIDVFQWDPLSGPPPQESLEGSDAVVHLIGEPIQGRWTKRKKERIFRSRVTSTRNLVAAIKAMDAPPFKIVSASAVGYYGDRGD
;
A
#
# COMPACT_ATOMS: atom_id res chain seq x y z
N MET A 1 -13.35 8.50 8.69
CA MET A 1 -13.16 7.87 7.37
C MET A 1 -12.65 6.46 7.53
N LYS A 2 -12.98 5.61 6.61
CA LYS A 2 -12.38 4.29 6.54
C LYS A 2 -11.28 4.31 5.46
N ILE A 3 -10.05 4.02 5.85
CA ILE A 3 -8.89 4.16 4.99
C ILE A 3 -8.16 2.83 4.89
N VAL A 4 -7.89 2.39 3.67
CA VAL A 4 -7.10 1.19 3.41
C VAL A 4 -5.67 1.63 3.12
N VAL A 5 -4.70 1.01 3.80
CA VAL A 5 -3.28 1.34 3.64
C VAL A 5 -2.51 0.11 3.20
N THR A 6 -1.71 0.24 2.15
CA THR A 6 -0.74 -0.77 1.76
C THR A 6 0.65 -0.28 2.14
N GLY A 7 1.57 -1.19 2.41
CA GLY A 7 2.92 -0.81 2.83
C GLY A 7 2.99 -0.22 4.24
N ALA A 8 2.04 -0.58 5.09
CA ALA A 8 1.90 0.00 6.42
C ALA A 8 3.01 -0.36 7.40
N THR A 9 3.76 -1.42 7.12
CA THR A 9 4.86 -1.85 8.00
C THR A 9 6.18 -1.15 7.69
N GLY A 10 6.24 -0.39 6.59
CA GLY A 10 7.39 0.42 6.28
C GLY A 10 7.45 1.67 7.13
N LEU A 11 8.55 2.42 7.01
CA LEU A 11 8.77 3.62 7.81
C LEU A 11 7.66 4.65 7.65
N LEU A 12 7.35 5.01 6.40
CA LEU A 12 6.32 5.99 6.10
C LEU A 12 4.92 5.47 6.46
N GLY A 13 4.68 4.19 6.14
CA GLY A 13 3.39 3.58 6.41
C GLY A 13 3.05 3.49 7.88
N LYS A 14 4.02 3.14 8.72
CA LYS A 14 3.80 3.10 10.17
C LYS A 14 3.47 4.49 10.73
N ALA A 15 4.20 5.50 10.29
CA ALA A 15 3.96 6.87 10.73
C ALA A 15 2.57 7.33 10.32
N LEU A 16 2.16 7.02 9.10
CA LEU A 16 0.84 7.36 8.61
C LEU A 16 -0.27 6.68 9.41
N VAL A 17 -0.12 5.37 9.65
CA VAL A 17 -1.12 4.61 10.39
C VAL A 17 -1.27 5.16 11.81
N GLU A 18 -0.17 5.51 12.46
CA GLU A 18 -0.21 6.12 13.79
C GLU A 18 -0.98 7.43 13.78
N GLN A 19 -0.70 8.28 12.80
CA GLN A 19 -1.36 9.58 12.68
C GLN A 19 -2.85 9.42 12.41
N LEU A 20 -3.23 8.52 11.52
CA LEU A 20 -4.64 8.27 11.21
C LEU A 20 -5.38 7.69 12.41
N THR A 21 -4.72 6.84 13.18
CA THR A 21 -5.30 6.29 14.41
C THR A 21 -5.58 7.39 15.42
N ILE A 22 -4.64 8.31 15.60
CA ILE A 22 -4.81 9.45 16.50
C ILE A 22 -5.99 10.32 16.05
N ASN A 23 -6.17 10.47 14.74
CA ASN A 23 -7.26 11.26 14.19
C ASN A 23 -8.63 10.57 14.28
N GLY A 24 -8.67 9.33 14.73
CA GLY A 24 -9.92 8.60 14.89
C GLY A 24 -10.42 7.90 13.64
N ASP A 25 -9.60 7.77 12.62
CA ASP A 25 -9.97 7.07 11.39
C ASP A 25 -9.97 5.56 11.60
N SER A 26 -10.84 4.86 10.87
CA SER A 26 -10.84 3.40 10.81
C SER A 26 -9.85 2.95 9.75
N ILE A 27 -8.94 2.05 10.11
CA ILE A 27 -7.85 1.66 9.23
C ILE A 27 -7.89 0.18 8.93
N THR A 28 -7.74 -0.15 7.65
CA THR A 28 -7.55 -1.52 7.19
C THR A 28 -6.20 -1.58 6.50
N VAL A 29 -5.40 -2.59 6.84
CA VAL A 29 -4.06 -2.76 6.28
C VAL A 29 -4.02 -4.00 5.40
N LEU A 30 -3.44 -3.84 4.21
CA LEU A 30 -3.13 -4.94 3.30
C LEU A 30 -1.64 -5.21 3.37
N THR A 31 -1.24 -6.44 3.68
CA THR A 31 0.16 -6.79 3.89
C THR A 31 0.45 -8.22 3.50
N ARG A 32 1.68 -8.50 3.09
CA ARG A 32 2.11 -9.87 2.79
C ARG A 32 2.28 -10.73 4.04
N ASN A 33 2.47 -10.11 5.20
CA ASN A 33 2.67 -10.84 6.45
C ASN A 33 1.76 -10.26 7.54
N ALA A 34 0.57 -10.83 7.64
CA ALA A 34 -0.43 -10.35 8.59
C ALA A 34 0.00 -10.50 10.03
N LEU A 35 0.70 -11.59 10.37
CA LEU A 35 1.17 -11.80 11.74
C LEU A 35 2.15 -10.73 12.18
N LYS A 36 3.10 -10.41 11.32
CA LYS A 36 4.09 -9.38 11.61
C LYS A 36 3.42 -8.01 11.75
N ALA A 37 2.48 -7.72 10.86
CA ALA A 37 1.76 -6.44 10.90
C ALA A 37 1.01 -6.28 12.22
N LYS A 38 0.34 -7.32 12.69
CA LYS A 38 -0.38 -7.28 13.96
C LYS A 38 0.52 -7.05 15.16
N GLN A 39 1.79 -7.45 15.07
CA GLN A 39 2.75 -7.25 16.14
C GLN A 39 3.28 -5.83 16.22
N VAL A 40 3.36 -5.13 15.09
CA VAL A 40 4.00 -3.81 15.03
C VAL A 40 3.02 -2.65 14.87
N LEU A 41 1.76 -2.94 14.57
CA LEU A 41 0.74 -1.91 14.38
C LEU A 41 -0.23 -1.89 15.57
N PRO A 42 -0.98 -0.78 15.76
CA PRO A 42 -2.00 -0.72 16.81
C PRO A 42 -3.01 -1.86 16.71
N SER A 43 -3.54 -2.30 17.85
CA SER A 43 -4.40 -3.49 17.93
C SER A 43 -5.79 -3.30 17.32
N ASN A 44 -6.22 -2.07 17.13
CA ASN A 44 -7.55 -1.76 16.62
C ASN A 44 -7.62 -1.67 15.10
N ILE A 45 -6.61 -2.17 14.41
CA ILE A 45 -6.53 -2.12 12.95
C ILE A 45 -6.90 -3.46 12.36
N ASP A 46 -7.74 -3.45 11.33
CA ASP A 46 -8.05 -4.66 10.56
C ASP A 46 -6.89 -4.97 9.62
N VAL A 47 -6.46 -6.21 9.59
CA VAL A 47 -5.33 -6.64 8.77
C VAL A 47 -5.75 -7.77 7.85
N PHE A 48 -5.50 -7.61 6.56
CA PHE A 48 -5.74 -8.63 5.55
C PHE A 48 -4.43 -9.00 4.87
N GLN A 49 -4.23 -10.29 4.67
CA GLN A 49 -3.05 -10.76 3.95
C GLN A 49 -3.26 -10.64 2.45
N TRP A 50 -2.25 -10.10 1.77
CA TRP A 50 -2.31 -9.89 0.33
C TRP A 50 -0.90 -9.92 -0.26
N ASP A 51 -0.71 -10.77 -1.28
CA ASP A 51 0.49 -10.72 -2.10
C ASP A 51 0.19 -9.86 -3.32
N PRO A 52 0.72 -8.62 -3.37
CA PRO A 52 0.36 -7.68 -4.42
C PRO A 52 0.82 -8.08 -5.82
N LEU A 53 1.73 -9.04 -5.92
CA LEU A 53 2.23 -9.50 -7.21
C LEU A 53 1.45 -10.69 -7.76
N SER A 54 0.64 -11.35 -6.94
CA SER A 54 -0.08 -12.55 -7.36
C SER A 54 -1.51 -12.30 -7.85
N GLY A 55 -2.10 -11.16 -7.50
CA GLY A 55 -3.45 -10.85 -7.92
C GLY A 55 -4.08 -9.73 -7.11
N PRO A 56 -5.37 -9.49 -7.31
CA PRO A 56 -6.07 -8.43 -6.57
C PRO A 56 -6.20 -8.75 -5.07
N PRO A 57 -6.32 -7.73 -4.22
CA PRO A 57 -6.58 -7.95 -2.80
C PRO A 57 -7.99 -8.49 -2.57
N PRO A 58 -8.26 -9.05 -1.37
CA PRO A 58 -9.60 -9.50 -1.04
C PRO A 58 -10.61 -8.35 -1.13
N GLN A 59 -11.74 -8.58 -1.78
CA GLN A 59 -12.76 -7.57 -1.94
C GLN A 59 -13.25 -7.00 -0.62
N GLU A 60 -13.41 -7.85 0.38
CA GLU A 60 -13.90 -7.42 1.68
C GLU A 60 -12.97 -6.42 2.37
N SER A 61 -11.67 -6.43 2.04
CA SER A 61 -10.72 -5.47 2.60
C SER A 61 -10.98 -4.05 2.12
N LEU A 62 -11.60 -3.90 0.98
CA LEU A 62 -11.87 -2.60 0.36
C LEU A 62 -13.29 -2.10 0.58
N GLU A 63 -14.20 -2.97 1.03
CA GLU A 63 -15.61 -2.60 1.20
C GLU A 63 -15.79 -1.47 2.20
N GLY A 64 -16.57 -0.48 1.80
CA GLY A 64 -16.86 0.66 2.66
C GLY A 64 -15.71 1.64 2.82
N SER A 65 -14.62 1.47 2.09
CA SER A 65 -13.48 2.38 2.20
C SER A 65 -13.77 3.71 1.53
N ASP A 66 -13.32 4.78 2.17
CA ASP A 66 -13.43 6.13 1.63
C ASP A 66 -12.18 6.51 0.83
N ALA A 67 -11.03 5.98 1.24
CA ALA A 67 -9.77 6.28 0.59
C ALA A 67 -8.82 5.09 0.68
N VAL A 68 -7.90 5.02 -0.26
CA VAL A 68 -6.83 4.02 -0.29
C VAL A 68 -5.50 4.75 -0.39
N VAL A 69 -4.56 4.44 0.50
CA VAL A 69 -3.20 4.96 0.46
C VAL A 69 -2.27 3.82 0.12
N HIS A 70 -1.65 3.90 -1.04
CA HIS A 70 -0.84 2.83 -1.60
C HIS A 70 0.64 3.18 -1.47
N LEU A 71 1.32 2.54 -0.52
CA LEU A 71 2.71 2.83 -0.20
C LEU A 71 3.66 1.66 -0.48
N ILE A 72 3.18 0.61 -1.12
CA ILE A 72 4.00 -0.55 -1.45
C ILE A 72 5.05 -0.17 -2.49
N GLY A 73 6.28 -0.62 -2.27
CA GLY A 73 7.35 -0.48 -3.24
C GLY A 73 8.63 -1.10 -2.74
N GLU A 74 9.40 -1.67 -3.65
CA GLU A 74 10.73 -2.16 -3.34
C GLU A 74 11.62 -0.98 -2.97
N PRO A 75 12.46 -1.09 -1.92
CA PRO A 75 13.39 -0.01 -1.58
C PRO A 75 14.28 0.35 -2.76
N ILE A 76 14.46 1.65 -2.98
CA ILE A 76 15.23 2.16 -4.10
C ILE A 76 16.68 2.46 -3.76
N GLN A 77 17.04 2.43 -2.46
CA GLN A 77 18.43 2.66 -2.06
C GLN A 77 19.31 1.47 -2.43
N GLY A 78 20.58 1.74 -2.56
CA GLY A 78 21.55 0.73 -2.85
C GLY A 78 21.86 0.62 -4.33
N ARG A 79 22.63 -0.42 -4.66
CA ARG A 79 23.11 -0.62 -6.03
C ARG A 79 21.98 -1.05 -6.95
N TRP A 80 21.87 -0.39 -8.08
CA TRP A 80 20.83 -0.66 -9.07
C TRP A 80 21.29 -1.66 -10.10
N THR A 81 21.13 -2.94 -9.78
CA THR A 81 21.36 -4.01 -10.76
C THR A 81 20.12 -4.16 -11.64
N LYS A 82 20.24 -4.91 -12.73
CA LYS A 82 19.11 -5.21 -13.61
C LYS A 82 17.97 -5.89 -12.83
N ARG A 83 18.33 -6.84 -11.95
CA ARG A 83 17.34 -7.54 -11.14
C ARG A 83 16.63 -6.59 -10.16
N LYS A 84 17.36 -5.67 -9.57
CA LYS A 84 16.77 -4.70 -8.66
C LYS A 84 15.83 -3.76 -9.39
N LYS A 85 16.19 -3.31 -10.59
CA LYS A 85 15.32 -2.47 -11.40
C LYS A 85 14.02 -3.17 -11.73
N GLU A 86 14.06 -4.44 -12.06
CA GLU A 86 12.87 -5.24 -12.29
C GLU A 86 11.98 -5.32 -11.05
N ARG A 87 12.58 -5.54 -9.87
CA ARG A 87 11.81 -5.61 -8.63
C ARG A 87 11.15 -4.28 -8.30
N ILE A 88 11.86 -3.18 -8.52
CA ILE A 88 11.30 -1.84 -8.31
C ILE A 88 10.10 -1.62 -9.23
N PHE A 89 10.26 -1.94 -10.50
CA PHE A 89 9.20 -1.80 -11.48
C PHE A 89 7.99 -2.66 -11.10
N ARG A 90 8.21 -3.94 -10.84
CA ARG A 90 7.12 -4.88 -10.53
C ARG A 90 6.41 -4.52 -9.24
N SER A 91 7.16 -4.13 -8.21
CA SER A 91 6.54 -3.79 -6.93
C SER A 91 5.60 -2.60 -7.04
N ARG A 92 5.86 -1.68 -7.95
CA ARG A 92 5.01 -0.50 -8.14
C ARG A 92 3.95 -0.71 -9.19
N VAL A 93 4.33 -1.19 -10.37
CA VAL A 93 3.40 -1.30 -11.51
C VAL A 93 2.42 -2.45 -11.31
N THR A 94 2.93 -3.63 -10.98
CA THR A 94 2.08 -4.82 -10.85
C THR A 94 1.15 -4.69 -9.64
N SER A 95 1.68 -4.23 -8.50
CA SER A 95 0.87 -4.05 -7.30
C SER A 95 -0.24 -3.02 -7.51
N THR A 96 0.09 -1.92 -8.17
CA THR A 96 -0.90 -0.87 -8.47
C THR A 96 -1.96 -1.37 -9.43
N ARG A 97 -1.55 -2.10 -10.45
CA ARG A 97 -2.47 -2.68 -11.42
C ARG A 97 -3.46 -3.64 -10.76
N ASN A 98 -2.96 -4.50 -9.87
CA ASN A 98 -3.80 -5.45 -9.15
C ASN A 98 -4.75 -4.75 -8.17
N LEU A 99 -4.29 -3.72 -7.49
CA LEU A 99 -5.12 -2.93 -6.60
C LEU A 99 -6.24 -2.22 -7.36
N VAL A 100 -5.90 -1.58 -8.47
CA VAL A 100 -6.86 -0.86 -9.30
C VAL A 100 -7.90 -1.81 -9.87
N ALA A 101 -7.49 -3.03 -10.26
CA ALA A 101 -8.43 -4.03 -10.76
C ALA A 101 -9.50 -4.37 -9.73
N ALA A 102 -9.11 -4.51 -8.46
CA ALA A 102 -10.06 -4.78 -7.39
C ALA A 102 -11.00 -3.59 -7.16
N ILE A 103 -10.47 -2.37 -7.21
CA ILE A 103 -11.26 -1.16 -7.02
C ILE A 103 -12.28 -0.98 -8.14
N LYS A 104 -11.88 -1.26 -9.38
CA LYS A 104 -12.79 -1.16 -10.53
C LYS A 104 -13.93 -2.17 -10.46
N ALA A 105 -13.75 -3.28 -9.77
CA ALA A 105 -14.78 -4.29 -9.62
C ALA A 105 -15.79 -3.96 -8.52
N MET A 106 -15.58 -2.90 -7.76
CA MET A 106 -16.46 -2.52 -6.66
C MET A 106 -17.67 -1.74 -7.16
N ASP A 107 -18.84 -2.00 -6.54
CA ASP A 107 -20.05 -1.21 -6.82
C ASP A 107 -19.92 0.20 -6.25
N ALA A 108 -19.28 0.33 -5.09
CA ALA A 108 -19.07 1.62 -4.44
C ALA A 108 -17.58 1.80 -4.15
N PRO A 109 -16.78 2.20 -5.13
CA PRO A 109 -15.35 2.34 -4.94
C PRO A 109 -15.00 3.55 -4.06
N PRO A 110 -13.81 3.54 -3.43
CA PRO A 110 -13.34 4.72 -2.69
C PRO A 110 -13.23 5.91 -3.62
N PHE A 111 -13.49 7.09 -3.09
CA PHE A 111 -13.46 8.29 -3.93
C PHE A 111 -12.06 8.90 -4.05
N LYS A 112 -11.07 8.39 -3.30
CA LYS A 112 -9.71 8.92 -3.34
C LYS A 112 -8.69 7.79 -3.26
N ILE A 113 -7.69 7.86 -4.14
CA ILE A 113 -6.55 6.95 -4.11
C ILE A 113 -5.29 7.82 -4.10
N VAL A 114 -4.43 7.60 -3.10
CA VAL A 114 -3.15 8.29 -2.98
C VAL A 114 -2.05 7.24 -3.15
N SER A 115 -1.13 7.48 -4.06
CA SER A 115 -0.03 6.56 -4.31
C SER A 115 1.29 7.27 -4.12
N ALA A 116 2.20 6.67 -3.37
CA ALA A 116 3.53 7.23 -3.19
C ALA A 116 4.36 7.06 -4.45
N SER A 117 5.13 8.09 -4.77
CA SER A 117 6.01 8.13 -5.91
C SER A 117 7.45 8.13 -5.42
N ALA A 118 8.34 7.45 -6.11
CA ALA A 118 9.75 7.43 -5.73
C ALA A 118 10.42 8.70 -6.22
N VAL A 119 10.73 9.59 -5.30
CA VAL A 119 11.35 10.87 -5.64
C VAL A 119 12.67 10.67 -6.39
N GLY A 120 13.50 9.73 -5.94
CA GLY A 120 14.76 9.45 -6.61
C GLY A 120 14.62 8.92 -8.02
N TYR A 121 13.48 8.38 -8.36
CA TYR A 121 13.22 7.89 -9.71
C TYR A 121 13.12 9.05 -10.70
N TYR A 122 12.57 10.17 -10.27
CA TYR A 122 12.39 11.33 -11.14
C TYR A 122 13.51 12.37 -11.01
N GLY A 123 14.16 12.41 -9.87
CA GLY A 123 15.01 13.52 -9.46
C GLY A 123 16.15 13.85 -10.38
N ASP A 124 16.80 12.87 -10.95
CA ASP A 124 17.98 13.08 -11.77
C ASP A 124 17.74 12.85 -13.24
N ARG A 125 16.56 13.02 -13.67
CA ARG A 125 16.26 12.80 -15.06
C ARG A 125 16.67 13.97 -15.93
N GLY A 126 17.32 14.80 -15.38
CA GLY A 126 17.74 15.88 -16.06
C GLY A 126 16.77 16.77 -16.32
N ASP A 127 16.46 16.46 -15.84
CA ASP A 127 15.93 17.05 -16.24
C ASP A 127 15.70 17.68 -16.26
#